data_cb7e0779570429be1ecd92aa5fc35589
#
_entry.id   cb7e0779570429be1ecd92aa5fc35589
#
_cell.length_a   1.000
_cell.length_b   1.000
_cell.length_c   1.000
_cell.angle_alpha   90.00
_cell.angle_beta   90.00
_cell.angle_gamma   90.00
#
_symmetry.space_group_name_H-M   'P 1'
#
loop_
_entity.id
_entity.type
_entity.pdbx_description
1 polymer ?
#
loop_
_entity_poly.entity_id
_entity_poly.type
_entity_poly.pdbx_seq_one_letter_code
_entity_poly.pdbx_strand_id
1 'polypeptide(L)' 'MNKTRLVYYKSIPDELARLGLTQTKAAELLGITKSTMSHNIKANNNSFHWQIYGLAHYLESQCHAHVK' A
#
# COMPACT_ATOMS: atom_id res chain seq x y z
N MET A 1 4.32 -18.72 -8.47
CA MET A 1 4.95 -18.37 -7.49
C MET A 1 4.80 -17.04 -7.10
N ASN A 2 4.64 -16.28 -7.85
CA ASN A 2 4.63 -15.00 -7.55
C ASN A 2 3.47 -14.43 -6.96
N LYS A 3 2.32 -14.99 -7.10
CA LYS A 3 1.15 -14.45 -6.53
C LYS A 3 1.20 -14.46 -5.06
N THR A 4 1.94 -15.27 -4.44
CA THR A 4 2.01 -15.28 -3.01
C THR A 4 2.76 -14.11 -2.47
N ARG A 5 3.49 -13.40 -3.29
CA ARG A 5 4.19 -12.30 -2.84
C ARG A 5 3.37 -11.19 -2.40
N LEU A 6 2.16 -11.08 -2.82
CA LEU A 6 1.31 -10.03 -2.42
C LEU A 6 1.02 -10.02 -0.99
N VAL A 7 1.09 -11.14 -0.35
CA VAL A 7 0.66 -11.24 1.00
C VAL A 7 1.73 -11.61 1.96
N TYR A 8 2.94 -11.24 1.66
CA TYR A 8 3.95 -11.58 2.61
C TYR A 8 4.02 -10.60 3.77
N TYR A 9 3.28 -9.52 3.71
CA TYR A 9 3.18 -8.66 4.86
C TYR A 9 1.95 -9.07 5.66
N LYS A 10 1.94 -8.78 6.95
CA LYS A 10 0.88 -9.23 7.80
C LYS A 10 -0.44 -8.58 7.55
N SER A 11 -0.44 -7.30 7.33
CA SER A 11 -1.69 -6.58 7.14
C SER A 11 -1.37 -5.31 6.39
N ILE A 12 -2.39 -4.68 5.83
CA ILE A 12 -2.21 -3.42 5.13
C ILE A 12 -1.65 -2.35 6.06
N PRO A 13 -2.15 -2.18 7.28
CA PRO A 13 -1.54 -1.21 8.18
C PRO A 13 -0.06 -1.49 8.44
N ASP A 14 0.32 -2.75 8.54
CA ASP A 14 1.73 -3.11 8.73
C ASP A 14 2.56 -2.68 7.53
N GLU A 15 2.04 -2.89 6.36
CA GLU A 15 2.76 -2.50 5.15
C GLU A 15 2.89 -0.99 5.05
N LEU A 16 1.84 -0.26 5.39
CA LEU A 16 1.90 1.19 5.38
C LEU A 16 2.94 1.70 6.37
N ALA A 17 2.99 1.08 7.53
CA ALA A 17 4.00 1.46 8.54
C ALA A 17 5.41 1.22 8.00
N ARG A 18 5.60 0.12 7.33
CA ARG A 18 6.90 -0.20 6.73
C ARG A 18 7.30 0.86 5.70
N LEU A 19 6.33 1.37 4.98
CA LEU A 19 6.58 2.38 3.97
C LEU A 19 6.66 3.80 4.55
N GLY A 20 6.43 3.93 5.83
CA GLY A 20 6.46 5.23 6.49
C GLY A 20 5.23 6.07 6.20
N LEU A 21 4.11 5.43 5.91
CA LEU A 21 2.89 6.14 5.55
C LEU A 21 1.84 6.03 6.64
N THR A 22 1.07 7.09 6.80
CA THR A 22 -0.16 7.03 7.59
C THR A 22 -1.28 6.60 6.66
N GLN A 23 -2.39 6.20 7.21
CA GLN A 23 -3.56 5.87 6.38
C GLN A 23 -4.03 7.08 5.58
N THR A 24 -3.97 8.25 6.17
CA THR A 24 -4.36 9.48 5.48
C THR A 24 -3.47 9.74 4.27
N LYS A 25 -2.18 9.61 4.46
CA LYS A 25 -1.25 9.86 3.38
C LYS A 25 -1.40 8.82 2.27
N ALA A 26 -1.59 7.57 2.64
CA ALA A 26 -1.78 6.51 1.68
C ALA A 26 -3.07 6.75 0.87
N ALA A 27 -4.13 7.19 1.53
CA ALA A 27 -5.38 7.49 0.85
C ALA A 27 -5.17 8.61 -0.17
N GLU A 28 -4.44 9.62 0.19
CA GLU A 28 -4.11 10.72 -0.71
C GLU A 28 -3.37 10.22 -1.94
N LEU A 29 -2.40 9.38 -1.73
CA LEU A 29 -1.59 8.86 -2.83
C LEU A 29 -2.41 7.93 -3.74
N LEU A 30 -3.38 7.26 -3.19
CA LEU A 30 -4.25 6.38 -3.96
C LEU A 30 -5.44 7.11 -4.57
N GLY A 31 -5.63 8.37 -4.20
CA GLY A 31 -6.74 9.16 -4.73
C GLY A 31 -8.10 8.77 -4.15
N ILE A 32 -8.12 8.29 -2.93
CA ILE A 32 -9.37 7.88 -2.28
C ILE A 32 -9.54 8.63 -0.96
N THR A 33 -10.74 8.58 -0.41
CA THR A 33 -11.01 9.25 0.86
C THR A 33 -10.54 8.39 2.03
N LYS A 34 -10.40 9.00 3.17
CA LYS A 34 -10.06 8.29 4.39
C LYS A 34 -11.09 7.21 4.72
N SER A 35 -12.35 7.50 4.51
CA SER A 35 -13.42 6.53 4.74
C SER A 35 -13.27 5.32 3.84
N THR A 36 -13.00 5.56 2.58
CA THR A 36 -12.80 4.48 1.63
C THR A 36 -11.57 3.67 2.01
N MET A 37 -10.51 4.33 2.44
CA MET A 37 -9.31 3.66 2.89
C MET A 37 -9.60 2.71 4.04
N SER A 38 -10.29 3.21 5.06
CA SER A 38 -10.65 2.41 6.20
C SER A 38 -11.51 1.23 5.82
N HIS A 39 -12.48 1.46 4.96
CA HIS A 39 -13.37 0.41 4.50
C HIS A 39 -12.59 -0.68 3.77
N ASN A 40 -11.68 -0.28 2.90
CA ASN A 40 -10.90 -1.24 2.13
C ASN A 40 -9.94 -2.04 3.00
N ILE A 41 -9.39 -1.43 4.02
CA ILE A 41 -8.54 -2.13 4.95
C ILE A 41 -9.34 -3.20 5.69
N LYS A 42 -10.54 -2.88 6.09
CA LYS A 42 -11.38 -3.84 6.77
C LYS A 42 -11.82 -4.95 5.85
N ALA A 43 -12.16 -4.63 4.62
CA ALA A 43 -12.59 -5.62 3.64
C ALA A 43 -11.46 -6.57 3.28
N ASN A 44 -10.25 -6.05 3.26
CA ASN A 44 -9.06 -6.86 3.05
C ASN A 44 -9.14 -7.72 1.78
N ASN A 45 -9.65 -7.15 0.71
CA ASN A 45 -9.82 -7.93 -0.51
C ASN A 45 -8.58 -7.84 -1.39
N ASN A 46 -8.45 -8.75 -2.31
CA ASN A 46 -7.27 -8.85 -3.15
C ASN A 46 -7.04 -7.66 -4.04
N SER A 47 -8.11 -7.07 -4.51
CA SER A 47 -8.01 -5.91 -5.37
C SER A 47 -7.28 -4.78 -4.66
N PHE A 48 -7.63 -4.56 -3.40
CA PHE A 48 -7.00 -3.50 -2.65
C PHE A 48 -5.55 -3.85 -2.32
N HIS A 49 -5.25 -5.09 -2.07
CA HIS A 49 -3.87 -5.53 -1.84
C HIS A 49 -3.02 -5.23 -3.07
N TRP A 50 -3.56 -5.40 -4.25
CA TRP A 50 -2.83 -5.06 -5.47
C TRP A 50 -2.54 -3.57 -5.56
N GLN A 51 -3.48 -2.74 -5.12
CA GLN A 51 -3.27 -1.31 -5.10
C GLN A 51 -2.16 -0.92 -4.12
N ILE A 52 -2.13 -1.56 -2.96
CA ILE A 52 -1.09 -1.29 -1.97
C ILE A 52 0.27 -1.76 -2.50
N TYR A 53 0.27 -2.88 -3.16
CA TYR A 53 1.51 -3.42 -3.74
C TYR A 53 2.04 -2.44 -4.80
N GLY A 54 1.16 -1.92 -5.62
CA GLY A 54 1.54 -0.93 -6.62
C GLY A 54 2.09 0.35 -6.00
N LEU A 55 1.47 0.79 -4.91
CA LEU A 55 1.92 1.96 -4.19
C LEU A 55 3.31 1.74 -3.61
N ALA A 56 3.55 0.57 -3.03
CA ALA A 56 4.87 0.23 -2.49
C ALA A 56 5.93 0.26 -3.58
N HIS A 57 5.59 -0.30 -4.72
CA HIS A 57 6.49 -0.35 -5.84
C HIS A 57 6.83 1.05 -6.33
N TYR A 58 5.83 1.90 -6.42
CA TYR A 58 6.01 3.27 -6.85
C TYR A 58 6.94 4.01 -5.90
N LEU A 59 6.73 3.86 -4.61
CA LEU A 59 7.55 4.54 -3.62
C LEU A 59 8.98 4.06 -3.64
N GLU A 60 9.16 2.78 -3.80
CA GLU A 60 10.51 2.20 -3.87
C GLU A 60 11.23 2.67 -5.12
N SER A 61 10.53 2.82 -6.20
CA SER A 61 11.05 3.30 -7.42
C SER A 61 11.50 4.73 -7.32
N GLN A 62 10.69 5.55 -6.65
CA GLN A 62 11.03 6.93 -6.41
C GLN A 62 12.28 7.07 -5.55
N CYS A 63 12.37 6.24 -4.55
CA CYS A 63 13.50 6.24 -3.67
C CYS A 63 14.77 5.90 -4.42
N HIS A 64 14.71 4.91 -5.27
CA HIS A 64 15.82 4.52 -6.08
C HIS A 64 16.24 5.62 -7.02
N ALA A 65 15.31 6.24 -7.66
CA ALA A 65 15.59 7.31 -8.56
C ALA A 65 16.27 8.46 -7.85
N HIS A 66 15.84 8.71 -6.63
CA HIS A 66 16.38 9.78 -5.85
C HIS A 66 17.80 9.52 -5.43
N VAL A 67 18.11 8.33 -5.13
CA VAL A 67 19.41 7.96 -4.68
C VAL A 67 20.43 8.08 -5.76
N LYS A 68 20.05 7.89 -6.96
CA LYS A 68 20.95 8.02 -8.03
C LYS A 68 21.35 9.42 -8.23
#